data_75820c1199d462b7d331a00874174791
#
_entry.id   75820c1199d462b7d331a00874174791
#
_cell.length_a   1.000
_cell.length_b   1.000
_cell.length_c   1.000
_cell.angle_alpha   90.00
_cell.angle_beta   90.00
_cell.angle_gamma   90.00
#
_symmetry.space_group_name_H-M   'P 1'
#
loop_
_entity.id
_entity.type
_entity.pdbx_description
1 polymer ?
#
loop_
_entity_poly.entity_id
_entity_poly.type
_entity_poly.pdbx_seq_one_letter_code
_entity_poly.pdbx_strand_id
1 'polypeptide(L)'
;VTRWDYSDSEDVQEIVEQAAYANFNIIFFQVRGQADAYYHSNYEPWAARLTGYPGTLGQDPGWDPLGTAVKLAHAAGLELHAWVNVYPVWITSSEAEAPPQDVTPEHLFWKLSHAYGWADWRQWDEEGPMQLDDYPPVRYLYASPAVTLTVNHIVSVCQDIVTNYEVDGLHLDHIRYAGPEFSRDPISEASFVEAQILDPELTWEDWQRAQVADLLSQIYEQVILTHQDVMLTAAVWPIYRDYWDWIANDGYDGYYQDSQGWMWKDLIDAIAPMLYTVSTKDYPDRFDVLVRDFVSNANERHVCPGITADYDSFDRIWSRIEIARQAGASGQAIFSYSLINKWGYWDEFRNGPYAIPADVPPMPWK
;
A
#
# COMPACT_ATOMS: atom_id res chain seq x y z
N VAL A 1 7.55 4.74 -6.25
CA VAL A 1 8.73 3.90 -6.55
C VAL A 1 8.45 2.50 -6.05
N THR A 2 8.45 1.53 -6.96
CA THR A 2 8.25 0.13 -6.63
C THR A 2 9.59 -0.55 -6.30
N ARG A 3 9.55 -1.66 -5.60
CA ARG A 3 10.76 -2.49 -5.34
C ARG A 3 11.45 -3.01 -6.61
N TRP A 4 10.85 -2.83 -7.77
CA TRP A 4 11.40 -3.22 -9.07
C TRP A 4 12.21 -2.09 -9.73
N ASP A 5 12.11 -0.87 -9.23
CA ASP A 5 12.73 0.33 -9.82
C ASP A 5 14.19 0.53 -9.39
N TYR A 6 14.68 -0.23 -8.39
CA TYR A 6 16.05 -0.11 -7.88
C TYR A 6 16.68 -1.48 -7.57
N SER A 7 18.00 -1.55 -7.66
CA SER A 7 18.81 -2.72 -7.35
C SER A 7 20.10 -2.39 -6.59
N ASP A 8 20.51 -1.13 -6.59
CA ASP A 8 21.70 -0.61 -5.92
C ASP A 8 21.50 0.86 -5.47
N SER A 9 22.54 1.46 -4.91
CA SER A 9 22.49 2.84 -4.40
C SER A 9 22.48 3.89 -5.51
N GLU A 10 23.02 3.59 -6.69
CA GLU A 10 23.03 4.48 -7.84
C GLU A 10 21.60 4.63 -8.38
N ASP A 11 20.85 3.56 -8.48
CA ASP A 11 19.42 3.61 -8.86
C ASP A 11 18.63 4.50 -7.91
N VAL A 12 18.84 4.34 -6.58
CA VAL A 12 18.15 5.16 -5.57
C VAL A 12 18.53 6.64 -5.68
N GLN A 13 19.80 6.94 -5.96
CA GLN A 13 20.25 8.30 -6.18
C GLN A 13 19.56 8.91 -7.42
N GLU A 14 19.52 8.19 -8.54
CA GLU A 14 18.85 8.66 -9.76
C GLU A 14 17.35 8.93 -9.51
N ILE A 15 16.66 8.04 -8.80
CA ILE A 15 15.24 8.20 -8.43
C ILE A 15 15.02 9.50 -7.66
N VAL A 16 15.84 9.77 -6.65
CA VAL A 16 15.71 10.98 -5.82
C VAL A 16 16.05 12.24 -6.63
N GLU A 17 17.13 12.22 -7.43
CA GLU A 17 17.52 13.34 -8.28
C GLU A 17 16.43 13.70 -9.29
N GLN A 18 15.82 12.70 -9.94
CA GLN A 18 14.73 12.91 -10.90
C GLN A 18 13.46 13.45 -10.23
N ALA A 19 13.09 12.92 -9.07
CA ALA A 19 11.95 13.40 -8.30
C ALA A 19 12.13 14.86 -7.87
N ALA A 20 13.28 15.20 -7.30
CA ALA A 20 13.62 16.56 -6.92
C ALA A 20 13.70 17.49 -8.13
N TYR A 21 14.29 17.04 -9.23
CA TYR A 21 14.35 17.80 -10.48
C TYR A 21 12.95 18.20 -10.96
N ALA A 22 11.98 17.30 -10.89
CA ALA A 22 10.63 17.55 -11.36
C ALA A 22 9.69 18.19 -10.31
N ASN A 23 10.24 18.67 -9.19
CA ASN A 23 9.53 19.31 -8.08
C ASN A 23 8.44 18.41 -7.43
N PHE A 24 8.66 17.10 -7.39
CA PHE A 24 7.94 16.25 -6.45
C PHE A 24 8.37 16.59 -5.04
N ASN A 25 7.51 16.36 -4.05
CA ASN A 25 7.81 16.67 -2.65
C ASN A 25 7.76 15.43 -1.73
N ILE A 26 7.14 14.33 -2.18
CA ILE A 26 7.08 13.05 -1.45
C ILE A 26 7.48 11.91 -2.39
N ILE A 27 8.24 10.94 -1.87
CA ILE A 27 8.49 9.66 -2.53
C ILE A 27 7.85 8.55 -1.70
N PHE A 28 6.87 7.83 -2.26
CA PHE A 28 6.44 6.53 -1.73
C PHE A 28 7.43 5.47 -2.19
N PHE A 29 8.23 4.92 -1.28
CA PHE A 29 9.32 4.00 -1.57
C PHE A 29 9.01 2.61 -1.02
N GLN A 30 8.77 1.64 -1.91
CA GLN A 30 8.33 0.30 -1.50
C GLN A 30 9.44 -0.48 -0.81
N VAL A 31 9.27 -0.76 0.48
CA VAL A 31 10.25 -1.43 1.35
C VAL A 31 9.80 -2.79 1.84
N ARG A 32 8.55 -3.17 1.60
CA ARG A 32 7.98 -4.48 1.91
C ARG A 32 7.10 -4.95 0.77
N GLY A 33 7.41 -6.09 0.17
CA GLY A 33 6.65 -6.64 -0.95
C GLY A 33 5.77 -7.82 -0.58
N GLN A 34 6.35 -8.83 0.08
CA GLN A 34 5.75 -10.14 0.31
C GLN A 34 6.31 -10.80 1.58
N ALA A 35 6.25 -10.10 2.71
CA ALA A 35 6.89 -10.47 3.97
C ALA A 35 8.42 -10.60 3.83
N ASP A 36 9.00 -9.76 2.98
CA ASP A 36 10.42 -9.58 2.75
C ASP A 36 10.80 -8.09 2.89
N ALA A 37 11.99 -7.81 3.40
CA ALA A 37 12.42 -6.46 3.73
C ALA A 37 13.46 -5.91 2.74
N TYR A 38 13.30 -4.63 2.38
CA TYR A 38 14.28 -3.81 1.64
C TYR A 38 14.95 -2.80 2.58
N TYR A 39 15.20 -3.23 3.83
CA TYR A 39 15.82 -2.49 4.92
C TYR A 39 16.29 -3.47 6.00
N HIS A 40 17.12 -3.02 6.95
CA HIS A 40 17.51 -3.85 8.11
C HIS A 40 16.31 -4.08 9.03
N SER A 41 15.60 -5.19 8.82
CA SER A 41 14.43 -5.57 9.61
C SER A 41 14.77 -6.54 10.73
N ASN A 42 14.17 -6.33 11.91
CA ASN A 42 14.18 -7.30 13.00
C ASN A 42 13.15 -8.40 12.84
N TYR A 43 12.23 -8.28 11.88
CA TYR A 43 11.04 -9.14 11.75
C TYR A 43 10.97 -9.94 10.46
N GLU A 44 11.55 -9.45 9.36
CA GLU A 44 11.45 -10.06 8.03
C GLU A 44 12.82 -10.24 7.39
N PRO A 45 13.02 -11.31 6.61
CA PRO A 45 14.28 -11.55 5.93
C PRO A 45 14.53 -10.54 4.81
N TRP A 46 15.79 -10.28 4.48
CA TRP A 46 16.17 -9.52 3.32
C TRP A 46 15.53 -10.05 2.04
N ALA A 47 15.00 -9.17 1.22
CA ALA A 47 14.39 -9.54 -0.06
C ALA A 47 15.42 -10.18 -1.00
N ALA A 48 15.05 -11.32 -1.59
CA ALA A 48 15.93 -12.06 -2.50
C ALA A 48 16.43 -11.20 -3.68
N ARG A 49 15.60 -10.27 -4.15
CA ARG A 49 15.92 -9.40 -5.29
C ARG A 49 17.18 -8.54 -5.07
N LEU A 50 17.47 -8.13 -3.82
CA LEU A 50 18.60 -7.25 -3.50
C LEU A 50 19.97 -7.90 -3.72
N THR A 51 20.03 -9.22 -3.85
CA THR A 51 21.27 -9.97 -4.10
C THR A 51 21.43 -10.42 -5.55
N GLY A 52 20.62 -9.86 -6.45
CA GLY A 52 20.64 -10.14 -7.89
C GLY A 52 19.63 -11.21 -8.32
N TYR A 53 19.81 -11.77 -9.52
CA TYR A 53 18.92 -12.81 -10.04
C TYR A 53 19.71 -14.07 -10.42
N PRO A 54 19.27 -15.26 -9.99
CA PRO A 54 18.26 -15.50 -8.95
C PRO A 54 18.79 -15.11 -7.57
N GLY A 55 18.12 -14.16 -6.91
CA GLY A 55 18.54 -13.69 -5.58
C GLY A 55 18.29 -14.72 -4.48
N THR A 56 18.87 -14.48 -3.31
CA THR A 56 18.75 -15.34 -2.16
C THR A 56 18.00 -14.63 -1.03
N LEU A 57 16.83 -15.15 -0.67
CA LEU A 57 16.04 -14.63 0.45
C LEU A 57 16.84 -14.72 1.76
N GLY A 58 16.86 -13.64 2.55
CA GLY A 58 17.57 -13.55 3.83
C GLY A 58 19.06 -13.24 3.72
N GLN A 59 19.63 -13.19 2.51
CA GLN A 59 21.03 -12.80 2.33
C GLN A 59 21.15 -11.30 2.39
N ASP A 60 22.04 -10.80 3.30
CA ASP A 60 22.39 -9.39 3.39
C ASP A 60 22.98 -8.89 2.06
N PRO A 61 22.41 -7.86 1.44
CA PRO A 61 22.90 -7.30 0.18
C PRO A 61 24.18 -6.45 0.36
N GLY A 62 24.59 -6.17 1.59
CA GLY A 62 25.74 -5.32 1.88
C GLY A 62 25.46 -3.81 1.82
N TRP A 63 24.20 -3.41 1.68
CA TRP A 63 23.74 -2.03 1.69
C TRP A 63 22.29 -1.95 2.19
N ASP A 64 21.85 -0.75 2.61
CA ASP A 64 20.52 -0.51 3.14
C ASP A 64 19.71 0.39 2.19
N PRO A 65 18.76 -0.17 1.41
CA PRO A 65 17.95 0.60 0.49
C PRO A 65 17.15 1.73 1.15
N LEU A 66 16.44 1.44 2.24
CA LEU A 66 15.63 2.44 2.93
C LEU A 66 16.50 3.52 3.58
N GLY A 67 17.55 3.13 4.30
CA GLY A 67 18.47 4.09 4.90
C GLY A 67 19.15 5.00 3.86
N THR A 68 19.49 4.44 2.69
CA THR A 68 20.02 5.21 1.56
C THR A 68 18.96 6.18 1.01
N ALA A 69 17.73 5.71 0.80
CA ALA A 69 16.64 6.52 0.23
C ALA A 69 16.25 7.69 1.16
N VAL A 70 16.09 7.45 2.47
CA VAL A 70 15.81 8.51 3.46
C VAL A 70 16.89 9.59 3.43
N LYS A 71 18.16 9.19 3.53
CA LYS A 71 19.27 10.12 3.52
C LYS A 71 19.32 10.99 2.27
N LEU A 72 19.15 10.39 1.10
CA LEU A 72 19.18 11.10 -0.18
C LEU A 72 17.95 12.00 -0.37
N ALA A 73 16.75 11.52 -0.02
CA ALA A 73 15.53 12.30 -0.10
C ALA A 73 15.59 13.55 0.77
N HIS A 74 15.99 13.43 2.04
CA HIS A 74 16.14 14.57 2.96
C HIS A 74 17.21 15.55 2.48
N ALA A 75 18.33 15.07 1.95
CA ALA A 75 19.37 15.94 1.37
C ALA A 75 18.86 16.73 0.16
N ALA A 76 17.87 16.20 -0.57
CA ALA A 76 17.23 16.85 -1.71
C ALA A 76 15.98 17.68 -1.31
N GLY A 77 15.57 17.71 -0.03
CA GLY A 77 14.40 18.42 0.46
C GLY A 77 13.08 17.72 0.17
N LEU A 78 13.10 16.39 0.01
CA LEU A 78 11.93 15.54 -0.21
C LEU A 78 11.58 14.76 1.06
N GLU A 79 10.29 14.51 1.28
CA GLU A 79 9.83 13.52 2.25
C GLU A 79 9.91 12.11 1.67
N LEU A 80 10.23 11.13 2.51
CA LEU A 80 10.24 9.72 2.16
C LEU A 80 9.24 8.94 3.01
N HIS A 81 8.24 8.37 2.34
CA HIS A 81 7.26 7.50 2.97
C HIS A 81 7.58 6.03 2.64
N ALA A 82 7.74 5.22 3.67
CA ALA A 82 7.98 3.79 3.51
C ALA A 82 6.69 3.08 3.05
N TRP A 83 6.71 2.52 1.85
CA TRP A 83 5.55 1.79 1.31
C TRP A 83 5.61 0.32 1.69
N VAL A 84 4.58 -0.13 2.40
CA VAL A 84 4.40 -1.46 2.98
C VAL A 84 3.18 -2.15 2.35
N ASN A 85 3.39 -3.25 1.64
CA ASN A 85 2.29 -4.15 1.30
C ASN A 85 1.86 -4.90 2.56
N VAL A 86 0.58 -4.84 2.94
CA VAL A 86 0.11 -5.30 4.26
C VAL A 86 -0.12 -6.82 4.31
N TYR A 87 -1.10 -7.34 3.60
CA TYR A 87 -1.48 -8.75 3.67
C TYR A 87 -0.75 -9.70 2.73
N PRO A 88 -0.06 -9.28 1.67
CA PRO A 88 0.77 -10.18 0.87
C PRO A 88 1.88 -10.84 1.70
N VAL A 89 1.96 -12.16 1.60
CA VAL A 89 2.95 -13.00 2.31
C VAL A 89 3.92 -13.66 1.35
N TRP A 90 3.47 -14.09 0.17
CA TRP A 90 4.33 -14.75 -0.81
C TRP A 90 3.86 -14.46 -2.23
N ILE A 91 4.75 -14.56 -3.20
CA ILE A 91 4.45 -14.37 -4.62
C ILE A 91 4.81 -15.63 -5.43
N THR A 92 4.01 -15.91 -6.44
CA THR A 92 4.12 -17.12 -7.25
C THR A 92 5.05 -17.04 -8.45
N SER A 93 5.84 -16.02 -8.59
CA SER A 93 6.75 -15.91 -9.76
C SER A 93 7.91 -16.92 -9.75
N SER A 94 8.05 -17.69 -8.67
CA SER A 94 9.01 -18.79 -8.55
C SER A 94 8.30 -20.13 -8.59
N GLU A 95 8.93 -21.15 -9.14
CA GLU A 95 8.46 -22.54 -9.15
C GLU A 95 8.29 -23.15 -7.73
N ALA A 96 8.57 -22.35 -6.68
CA ALA A 96 8.51 -22.76 -5.29
C ALA A 96 7.15 -22.42 -4.68
N GLU A 97 6.45 -23.44 -4.16
CA GLU A 97 5.18 -23.31 -3.44
C GLU A 97 5.29 -22.54 -2.12
N ALA A 98 6.48 -22.37 -1.58
CA ALA A 98 6.75 -21.70 -0.31
C ALA A 98 8.15 -21.06 -0.31
N PRO A 99 8.40 -20.04 0.54
CA PRO A 99 9.74 -19.50 0.73
C PRO A 99 10.68 -20.52 1.38
N PRO A 100 12.02 -20.36 1.26
CA PRO A 100 12.98 -21.16 2.01
C PRO A 100 12.72 -21.09 3.52
N GLN A 101 12.90 -22.24 4.23
CA GLN A 101 12.69 -22.29 5.68
C GLN A 101 13.86 -21.71 6.49
N ASP A 102 15.09 -21.95 6.02
CA ASP A 102 16.32 -21.61 6.75
C ASP A 102 16.75 -20.15 6.49
N VAL A 103 15.85 -19.19 6.81
CA VAL A 103 16.15 -17.75 6.71
C VAL A 103 16.01 -17.08 8.06
N THR A 104 16.78 -16.01 8.26
CA THR A 104 16.75 -15.23 9.50
C THR A 104 16.59 -13.74 9.16
N PRO A 105 15.60 -13.04 9.76
CA PRO A 105 14.49 -13.59 10.59
C PRO A 105 13.64 -14.63 9.84
N GLU A 106 12.92 -15.49 10.58
CA GLU A 106 12.02 -16.47 9.99
C GLU A 106 10.93 -15.78 9.17
N HIS A 107 10.68 -16.26 7.94
CA HIS A 107 9.68 -15.69 7.05
C HIS A 107 8.25 -15.85 7.61
N LEU A 108 7.40 -14.83 7.46
CA LEU A 108 6.03 -14.82 8.00
C LEU A 108 5.20 -16.04 7.57
N PHE A 109 5.39 -16.52 6.35
CA PHE A 109 4.74 -17.74 5.85
C PHE A 109 4.94 -18.92 6.81
N TRP A 110 6.17 -19.11 7.30
CA TRP A 110 6.49 -20.23 8.19
C TRP A 110 6.01 -19.97 9.61
N LYS A 111 6.14 -18.76 10.12
CA LYS A 111 5.55 -18.36 11.41
C LYS A 111 4.06 -18.68 11.46
N LEU A 112 3.32 -18.31 10.41
CA LEU A 112 1.88 -18.56 10.28
C LEU A 112 1.58 -20.07 10.13
N SER A 113 2.33 -20.77 9.27
CA SER A 113 2.12 -22.20 9.04
C SER A 113 2.41 -23.05 10.29
N HIS A 114 3.41 -22.67 11.08
CA HIS A 114 3.70 -23.35 12.34
C HIS A 114 2.62 -23.09 13.41
N ALA A 115 2.03 -21.89 13.43
CA ALA A 115 1.02 -21.52 14.42
C ALA A 115 -0.38 -22.05 14.08
N TYR A 116 -0.77 -22.06 12.82
CA TYR A 116 -2.16 -22.28 12.37
C TYR A 116 -2.32 -23.44 11.38
N GLY A 117 -1.24 -24.14 11.02
CA GLY A 117 -1.25 -25.14 9.96
C GLY A 117 -0.98 -24.54 8.58
N TRP A 118 -0.86 -25.39 7.56
CA TRP A 118 -0.36 -25.01 6.23
C TRP A 118 -1.21 -23.95 5.52
N ALA A 119 -2.53 -23.93 5.74
CA ALA A 119 -3.45 -23.16 4.92
C ALA A 119 -4.44 -22.29 5.70
N ASP A 120 -4.69 -22.54 6.99
CA ASP A 120 -5.80 -21.92 7.74
C ASP A 120 -5.60 -20.40 7.98
N TRP A 121 -4.40 -19.90 7.83
CA TRP A 121 -4.06 -18.47 7.93
C TRP A 121 -4.21 -17.70 6.62
N ARG A 122 -4.39 -18.41 5.48
CA ARG A 122 -4.58 -17.81 4.16
C ARG A 122 -6.00 -17.29 3.99
N GLN A 123 -6.20 -16.40 3.03
CA GLN A 123 -7.55 -16.10 2.59
C GLN A 123 -8.12 -17.29 1.81
N TRP A 124 -9.39 -17.61 2.04
CA TRP A 124 -10.12 -18.71 1.41
C TRP A 124 -11.28 -18.18 0.57
N ASP A 125 -11.50 -18.77 -0.58
CA ASP A 125 -12.74 -18.67 -1.35
C ASP A 125 -13.67 -19.87 -1.10
N GLU A 126 -14.67 -20.09 -1.95
CA GLU A 126 -15.59 -21.21 -1.83
C GLU A 126 -14.94 -22.58 -2.13
N GLU A 127 -13.82 -22.58 -2.86
CA GLU A 127 -13.08 -23.80 -3.24
C GLU A 127 -12.02 -24.19 -2.18
N GLY A 128 -11.68 -23.27 -1.30
CA GLY A 128 -10.71 -23.48 -0.21
C GLY A 128 -9.65 -22.40 -0.09
N PRO A 129 -8.47 -22.73 0.48
CA PRO A 129 -7.42 -21.77 0.70
C PRO A 129 -6.85 -21.25 -0.62
N MET A 130 -6.62 -19.94 -0.69
CA MET A 130 -5.95 -19.28 -1.81
C MET A 130 -4.70 -20.05 -2.22
N GLN A 131 -4.64 -20.47 -3.47
CA GLN A 131 -3.52 -21.17 -4.05
C GLN A 131 -2.62 -20.21 -4.82
N LEU A 132 -1.37 -20.63 -5.00
CA LEU A 132 -0.38 -19.81 -5.67
C LEU A 132 -0.62 -19.64 -7.18
N ASP A 133 -1.45 -20.43 -7.84
CA ASP A 133 -1.74 -20.44 -9.27
C ASP A 133 -3.15 -19.94 -9.64
N ASP A 134 -3.96 -19.54 -8.67
CA ASP A 134 -5.37 -19.22 -8.88
C ASP A 134 -5.64 -17.93 -9.71
N TYR A 135 -4.68 -17.02 -9.84
CA TYR A 135 -4.87 -15.76 -10.57
C TYR A 135 -3.69 -15.30 -11.43
N PRO A 136 -3.86 -15.03 -12.75
CA PRO A 136 -2.88 -14.29 -13.55
C PRO A 136 -3.03 -12.77 -13.43
N PRO A 137 -1.98 -11.96 -13.65
CA PRO A 137 -0.56 -12.27 -13.86
C PRO A 137 0.36 -12.05 -12.64
N VAL A 138 -0.10 -11.46 -11.56
CA VAL A 138 0.71 -11.26 -10.33
C VAL A 138 -0.08 -11.72 -9.15
N ARG A 139 0.50 -12.64 -8.39
CA ARG A 139 -0.25 -13.33 -7.39
C ARG A 139 0.46 -13.34 -6.09
N TYR A 140 -0.11 -12.58 -5.21
CA TYR A 140 0.24 -12.70 -3.83
C TYR A 140 -0.64 -13.75 -3.18
N LEU A 141 -0.01 -14.57 -2.36
CA LEU A 141 -0.70 -15.30 -1.32
C LEU A 141 -0.98 -14.32 -0.18
N TYR A 142 -2.24 -14.12 0.14
CA TYR A 142 -2.65 -13.18 1.18
C TYR A 142 -2.88 -13.90 2.51
N ALA A 143 -2.38 -13.32 3.61
CA ALA A 143 -2.84 -13.68 4.95
C ALA A 143 -4.25 -13.15 5.20
N SER A 144 -5.03 -13.89 5.99
CA SER A 144 -6.35 -13.43 6.42
C SER A 144 -6.21 -12.30 7.45
N PRO A 145 -7.00 -11.22 7.31
CA PRO A 145 -7.02 -10.09 8.26
C PRO A 145 -7.42 -10.49 9.69
N ALA A 146 -8.17 -11.57 9.87
CA ALA A 146 -8.60 -12.07 11.18
C ALA A 146 -7.50 -12.81 11.95
N VAL A 147 -6.36 -13.10 11.32
CA VAL A 147 -5.27 -13.84 11.95
C VAL A 147 -4.44 -12.92 12.84
N THR A 148 -4.59 -13.05 14.15
CA THR A 148 -3.94 -12.20 15.16
C THR A 148 -2.42 -12.10 14.98
N LEU A 149 -1.76 -13.22 14.63
CA LEU A 149 -0.31 -13.19 14.40
C LEU A 149 0.06 -12.33 13.19
N THR A 150 -0.77 -12.32 12.14
CA THR A 150 -0.59 -11.41 10.99
C THR A 150 -0.69 -9.95 11.43
N VAL A 151 -1.75 -9.60 12.17
CA VAL A 151 -1.97 -8.24 12.69
C VAL A 151 -0.78 -7.78 13.52
N ASN A 152 -0.40 -8.57 14.55
CA ASN A 152 0.73 -8.25 15.43
C ASN A 152 2.06 -8.12 14.67
N HIS A 153 2.28 -8.97 13.67
CA HIS A 153 3.49 -8.92 12.85
C HIS A 153 3.57 -7.62 12.03
N ILE A 154 2.47 -7.23 11.38
CA ILE A 154 2.44 -5.99 10.58
C ILE A 154 2.62 -4.76 11.47
N VAL A 155 1.97 -4.70 12.64
CA VAL A 155 2.19 -3.61 13.61
C VAL A 155 3.66 -3.54 14.01
N SER A 156 4.30 -4.70 14.28
CA SER A 156 5.72 -4.76 14.62
C SER A 156 6.63 -4.31 13.48
N VAL A 157 6.31 -4.65 12.23
CA VAL A 157 7.03 -4.17 11.03
C VAL A 157 6.91 -2.65 10.89
N CYS A 158 5.72 -2.08 11.03
CA CYS A 158 5.53 -0.63 11.00
C CYS A 158 6.31 0.07 12.12
N GLN A 159 6.25 -0.46 13.34
CA GLN A 159 7.01 0.05 14.47
C GLN A 159 8.53 -0.02 14.24
N ASP A 160 9.03 -1.13 13.67
CA ASP A 160 10.45 -1.32 13.34
C ASP A 160 10.95 -0.26 12.36
N ILE A 161 10.17 0.01 11.31
CA ILE A 161 10.50 1.03 10.32
C ILE A 161 10.60 2.41 10.97
N VAL A 162 9.57 2.88 11.65
CA VAL A 162 9.56 4.26 12.19
C VAL A 162 10.49 4.47 13.38
N THR A 163 10.88 3.38 14.07
CA THR A 163 11.85 3.46 15.18
C THR A 163 13.28 3.54 14.70
N ASN A 164 13.61 2.85 13.61
CA ASN A 164 14.99 2.71 13.14
C ASN A 164 15.33 3.62 11.96
N TYR A 165 14.32 4.22 11.30
CA TYR A 165 14.52 5.10 10.15
C TYR A 165 13.74 6.40 10.32
N GLU A 166 14.36 7.51 9.90
CA GLU A 166 13.75 8.84 9.91
C GLU A 166 12.81 9.00 8.70
N VAL A 167 11.82 8.09 8.57
CA VAL A 167 10.80 8.21 7.52
C VAL A 167 9.77 9.26 7.90
N ASP A 168 9.29 10.02 6.92
CA ASP A 168 8.27 11.06 7.10
C ASP A 168 6.86 10.49 7.05
N GLY A 169 6.71 9.25 6.55
CA GLY A 169 5.42 8.57 6.50
C GLY A 169 5.50 7.06 6.32
N LEU A 170 4.37 6.41 6.63
CA LEU A 170 4.07 5.03 6.27
C LEU A 170 2.96 5.01 5.22
N HIS A 171 3.18 4.33 4.11
CA HIS A 171 2.20 4.14 3.05
C HIS A 171 1.78 2.68 2.97
N LEU A 172 0.53 2.39 3.36
CA LEU A 172 -0.02 1.04 3.40
C LEU A 172 -0.69 0.69 2.07
N ASP A 173 -0.23 -0.36 1.42
CA ASP A 173 -0.89 -0.92 0.24
C ASP A 173 -1.35 -2.36 0.52
N HIS A 174 -2.28 -2.86 -0.29
CA HIS A 174 -2.89 -4.16 -0.06
C HIS A 174 -3.49 -4.33 1.35
N ILE A 175 -3.92 -3.23 1.98
CA ILE A 175 -4.67 -3.23 3.24
C ILE A 175 -6.16 -3.50 2.93
N ARG A 176 -6.44 -4.70 2.49
CA ARG A 176 -7.76 -5.17 2.02
C ARG A 176 -7.78 -6.68 1.82
N TYR A 177 -8.96 -7.23 1.67
CA TYR A 177 -9.11 -8.60 1.13
C TYR A 177 -8.70 -8.63 -0.35
N ALA A 178 -8.41 -9.84 -0.87
CA ALA A 178 -7.95 -10.03 -2.24
C ALA A 178 -9.08 -9.88 -3.27
N GLY A 179 -10.32 -10.09 -2.85
CA GLY A 179 -11.54 -9.97 -3.68
C GLY A 179 -12.80 -10.23 -2.88
N PRO A 180 -13.98 -10.05 -3.49
CA PRO A 180 -15.27 -10.23 -2.82
C PRO A 180 -15.56 -11.68 -2.39
N GLU A 181 -14.93 -12.65 -3.03
CA GLU A 181 -15.01 -14.08 -2.72
C GLU A 181 -14.24 -14.48 -1.45
N PHE A 182 -13.33 -13.64 -0.98
CA PHE A 182 -12.49 -13.88 0.20
C PHE A 182 -13.08 -13.18 1.46
N SER A 183 -12.83 -13.59 2.69
CA SER A 183 -12.18 -14.84 3.10
C SER A 183 -13.12 -15.61 4.02
N ARG A 184 -13.29 -16.89 3.72
CA ARG A 184 -14.03 -17.81 4.59
C ARG A 184 -13.09 -18.87 5.17
N ASP A 185 -11.90 -18.43 5.57
CA ASP A 185 -10.96 -19.30 6.28
C ASP A 185 -11.50 -19.71 7.65
N PRO A 186 -11.06 -20.86 8.19
CA PRO A 186 -11.59 -21.40 9.43
C PRO A 186 -11.43 -20.48 10.65
N ILE A 187 -10.37 -19.65 10.66
CA ILE A 187 -10.12 -18.70 11.75
C ILE A 187 -11.13 -17.56 11.68
N SER A 188 -11.38 -17.02 10.48
CA SER A 188 -12.38 -15.99 10.25
C SER A 188 -13.78 -16.45 10.61
N GLU A 189 -14.17 -17.67 10.20
CA GLU A 189 -15.50 -18.20 10.53
C GLU A 189 -15.70 -18.39 12.04
N ALA A 190 -14.70 -18.93 12.73
CA ALA A 190 -14.75 -19.10 14.18
C ALA A 190 -14.84 -17.74 14.91
N SER A 191 -14.01 -16.78 14.52
CA SER A 191 -13.99 -15.46 15.13
C SER A 191 -15.29 -14.66 14.87
N PHE A 192 -15.88 -14.82 13.70
CA PHE A 192 -17.17 -14.20 13.38
C PHE A 192 -18.30 -14.76 14.25
N VAL A 193 -18.35 -16.09 14.42
CA VAL A 193 -19.36 -16.72 15.30
C VAL A 193 -19.23 -16.21 16.74
N GLU A 194 -18.01 -16.03 17.24
CA GLU A 194 -17.77 -15.44 18.56
C GLU A 194 -18.25 -13.98 18.63
N ALA A 195 -17.98 -13.18 17.58
CA ALA A 195 -18.43 -11.80 17.52
C ALA A 195 -19.96 -11.67 17.47
N GLN A 196 -20.67 -12.57 16.77
CA GLN A 196 -22.14 -12.61 16.72
C GLN A 196 -22.78 -12.95 18.07
N ILE A 197 -22.08 -13.57 19.00
CA ILE A 197 -22.59 -13.76 20.38
C ILE A 197 -22.79 -12.40 21.08
N LEU A 198 -21.92 -11.43 20.79
CA LEU A 198 -21.96 -10.10 21.36
C LEU A 198 -22.86 -9.14 20.57
N ASP A 199 -22.90 -9.28 19.26
CA ASP A 199 -23.74 -8.51 18.33
C ASP A 199 -24.45 -9.44 17.33
N PRO A 200 -25.67 -9.92 17.64
CA PRO A 200 -26.42 -10.83 16.77
C PRO A 200 -26.81 -10.23 15.40
N GLU A 201 -26.81 -8.91 15.24
CA GLU A 201 -27.13 -8.22 13.98
C GLU A 201 -25.89 -8.00 13.10
N LEU A 202 -24.69 -8.33 13.60
CA LEU A 202 -23.44 -8.18 12.85
C LEU A 202 -23.47 -9.03 11.58
N THR A 203 -23.30 -8.38 10.42
CA THR A 203 -23.16 -9.06 9.15
C THR A 203 -21.73 -9.56 8.92
N TRP A 204 -21.56 -10.55 8.03
CA TRP A 204 -20.23 -11.02 7.65
C TRP A 204 -19.38 -9.93 7.03
N GLU A 205 -19.96 -9.14 6.15
CA GLU A 205 -19.31 -8.06 5.43
C GLU A 205 -18.88 -6.92 6.36
N ASP A 206 -19.71 -6.55 7.35
CA ASP A 206 -19.33 -5.54 8.34
C ASP A 206 -18.22 -6.04 9.26
N TRP A 207 -18.26 -7.32 9.62
CA TRP A 207 -17.21 -7.95 10.39
C TRP A 207 -15.88 -7.97 9.62
N GLN A 208 -15.89 -8.30 8.33
CA GLN A 208 -14.68 -8.28 7.49
C GLN A 208 -14.08 -6.86 7.40
N ARG A 209 -14.91 -5.83 7.18
CA ARG A 209 -14.46 -4.43 7.20
C ARG A 209 -13.85 -4.04 8.55
N ALA A 210 -14.44 -4.54 9.63
CA ALA A 210 -13.91 -4.31 10.98
C ALA A 210 -12.53 -4.93 11.19
N GLN A 211 -12.24 -6.12 10.62
CA GLN A 211 -10.89 -6.73 10.74
C GLN A 211 -9.82 -5.88 10.08
N VAL A 212 -10.11 -5.31 8.90
CA VAL A 212 -9.16 -4.41 8.21
C VAL A 212 -8.99 -3.10 8.98
N ALA A 213 -10.09 -2.53 9.49
CA ALA A 213 -10.06 -1.29 10.28
C ALA A 213 -9.34 -1.48 11.63
N ASP A 214 -9.45 -2.66 12.25
CA ASP A 214 -8.77 -2.98 13.51
C ASP A 214 -7.24 -2.96 13.35
N LEU A 215 -6.70 -3.57 12.29
CA LEU A 215 -5.27 -3.46 12.02
C LEU A 215 -4.83 -1.99 11.87
N LEU A 216 -5.60 -1.19 11.12
CA LEU A 216 -5.29 0.22 10.92
C LEU A 216 -5.32 0.99 12.25
N SER A 217 -6.33 0.73 13.10
CA SER A 217 -6.43 1.29 14.44
C SER A 217 -5.22 0.93 15.30
N GLN A 218 -4.80 -0.33 15.28
CA GLN A 218 -3.63 -0.77 16.04
C GLN A 218 -2.34 -0.10 15.55
N ILE A 219 -2.15 0.06 14.23
CA ILE A 219 -1.01 0.80 13.69
C ILE A 219 -1.07 2.27 14.16
N TYR A 220 -2.24 2.90 14.05
CA TYR A 220 -2.40 4.29 14.46
C TYR A 220 -2.09 4.47 15.96
N GLU A 221 -2.72 3.66 16.82
CA GLU A 221 -2.59 3.76 18.27
C GLU A 221 -1.19 3.40 18.79
N GLN A 222 -0.58 2.32 18.26
CA GLN A 222 0.68 1.80 18.80
C GLN A 222 1.90 2.42 18.14
N VAL A 223 1.79 2.89 16.90
CA VAL A 223 2.92 3.39 16.12
C VAL A 223 2.82 4.90 15.92
N ILE A 224 1.72 5.40 15.34
CA ILE A 224 1.61 6.79 14.90
C ILE A 224 1.45 7.76 16.08
N LEU A 225 0.66 7.42 17.09
CA LEU A 225 0.49 8.31 18.27
C LEU A 225 1.80 8.58 19.01
N THR A 226 2.80 7.72 18.88
CA THR A 226 4.15 7.91 19.46
C THR A 226 5.14 8.54 18.48
N HIS A 227 4.76 8.69 17.20
CA HIS A 227 5.56 9.30 16.12
C HIS A 227 4.68 10.28 15.33
N GLN A 228 4.24 11.35 15.98
CA GLN A 228 3.23 12.27 15.44
C GLN A 228 3.66 13.00 14.17
N ASP A 229 4.96 13.11 13.91
CA ASP A 229 5.51 13.70 12.68
C ASP A 229 5.40 12.74 11.48
N VAL A 230 5.15 11.44 11.72
CA VAL A 230 5.00 10.43 10.67
C VAL A 230 3.56 10.43 10.14
N MET A 231 3.40 10.65 8.83
CA MET A 231 2.10 10.60 8.15
C MET A 231 1.69 9.15 7.83
N LEU A 232 0.51 8.72 8.28
CA LEU A 232 -0.06 7.42 7.91
C LEU A 232 -0.94 7.56 6.68
N THR A 233 -0.58 6.89 5.60
CA THR A 233 -1.31 6.92 4.33
C THR A 233 -1.65 5.53 3.83
N ALA A 234 -2.66 5.40 2.95
CA ALA A 234 -2.97 4.13 2.30
C ALA A 234 -3.34 4.29 0.83
N ALA A 235 -2.88 3.34 0.00
CA ALA A 235 -3.44 3.11 -1.32
C ALA A 235 -4.81 2.44 -1.16
N VAL A 236 -5.85 3.04 -1.74
CA VAL A 236 -7.20 2.54 -1.61
C VAL A 236 -7.85 2.29 -2.96
N TRP A 237 -8.88 1.44 -2.98
CA TRP A 237 -9.58 1.07 -4.21
C TRP A 237 -10.18 2.33 -4.86
N PRO A 238 -10.21 2.42 -6.20
CA PRO A 238 -10.56 3.65 -6.91
C PRO A 238 -12.03 4.06 -6.78
N ILE A 239 -12.90 3.10 -6.55
CA ILE A 239 -14.32 3.31 -6.31
C ILE A 239 -14.60 2.92 -4.86
N TYR A 240 -15.05 3.86 -4.03
CA TYR A 240 -15.39 3.53 -2.64
C TYR A 240 -16.63 2.63 -2.59
N ARG A 241 -17.75 3.10 -3.18
CA ARG A 241 -18.96 2.34 -3.47
C ARG A 241 -19.46 2.68 -4.87
N ASP A 242 -19.98 1.70 -5.60
CA ASP A 242 -20.55 1.93 -6.94
C ASP A 242 -21.97 2.52 -6.87
N TYR A 243 -22.04 3.83 -6.55
CA TYR A 243 -23.30 4.59 -6.53
C TYR A 243 -23.83 4.92 -7.94
N TRP A 244 -23.09 4.60 -9.00
CA TRP A 244 -23.34 5.03 -10.37
C TRP A 244 -23.73 3.88 -11.32
N ASP A 245 -23.90 2.68 -10.79
CA ASP A 245 -24.21 1.45 -11.57
C ASP A 245 -23.18 1.19 -12.70
N TRP A 246 -21.90 1.43 -12.43
CA TRP A 246 -20.84 1.17 -13.42
C TRP A 246 -20.48 -0.31 -13.54
N ILE A 247 -21.10 -1.16 -12.73
CA ILE A 247 -20.88 -2.61 -12.67
C ILE A 247 -19.38 -2.90 -12.44
N ALA A 248 -18.80 -2.24 -11.45
CA ALA A 248 -17.39 -2.37 -11.09
C ALA A 248 -17.27 -2.84 -9.65
N ASN A 249 -16.26 -3.67 -9.37
CA ASN A 249 -15.92 -3.98 -8.00
C ASN A 249 -15.50 -2.69 -7.29
N ASP A 250 -16.03 -2.46 -6.11
CA ASP A 250 -15.72 -1.33 -5.26
C ASP A 250 -14.92 -1.72 -4.02
N GLY A 251 -14.40 -0.73 -3.31
CA GLY A 251 -13.58 -0.95 -2.13
C GLY A 251 -14.37 -1.50 -0.95
N TYR A 252 -15.57 -0.95 -0.73
CA TYR A 252 -16.36 -1.21 0.47
C TYR A 252 -17.00 -2.61 0.46
N ASP A 253 -17.68 -2.97 -0.62
CA ASP A 253 -18.40 -4.24 -0.72
C ASP A 253 -17.58 -5.33 -1.39
N GLY A 254 -16.64 -4.96 -2.30
CA GLY A 254 -15.83 -5.93 -3.04
C GLY A 254 -14.49 -6.29 -2.38
N TYR A 255 -13.89 -5.37 -1.62
CA TYR A 255 -12.58 -5.59 -1.00
C TYR A 255 -12.58 -5.36 0.51
N TYR A 256 -13.76 -5.11 1.09
CA TYR A 256 -13.98 -4.85 2.53
C TYR A 256 -13.04 -3.75 3.06
N GLN A 257 -12.81 -2.73 2.22
CA GLN A 257 -11.91 -1.60 2.47
C GLN A 257 -12.74 -0.33 2.71
N ASP A 258 -13.10 -0.06 3.97
CA ASP A 258 -13.91 1.10 4.38
C ASP A 258 -13.05 2.38 4.44
N SER A 259 -12.46 2.78 3.32
CA SER A 259 -11.48 3.86 3.26
C SER A 259 -12.04 5.24 3.65
N GLN A 260 -13.30 5.55 3.36
CA GLN A 260 -13.96 6.76 3.83
C GLN A 260 -14.26 6.67 5.34
N GLY A 261 -14.70 5.50 5.81
CA GLY A 261 -14.91 5.25 7.23
C GLY A 261 -13.63 5.39 8.07
N TRP A 262 -12.45 5.06 7.53
CA TRP A 262 -11.18 5.28 8.22
C TRP A 262 -10.88 6.75 8.45
N MET A 263 -11.15 7.62 7.46
CA MET A 263 -11.02 9.07 7.61
C MET A 263 -12.00 9.64 8.64
N TRP A 264 -13.25 9.16 8.61
CA TRP A 264 -14.28 9.58 9.58
C TRP A 264 -14.01 9.14 11.02
N LYS A 265 -13.27 8.04 11.20
CA LYS A 265 -12.88 7.49 12.51
C LYS A 265 -11.49 7.97 12.96
N ASP A 266 -10.88 8.89 12.23
CA ASP A 266 -9.55 9.44 12.53
C ASP A 266 -8.42 8.39 12.59
N LEU A 267 -8.56 7.30 11.82
CA LEU A 267 -7.60 6.19 11.79
C LEU A 267 -6.47 6.36 10.78
N ILE A 268 -6.54 7.39 9.94
CA ILE A 268 -5.58 7.62 8.85
C ILE A 268 -5.43 9.12 8.59
N ASP A 269 -4.25 9.54 8.12
CA ASP A 269 -3.96 10.94 7.81
C ASP A 269 -4.27 11.29 6.36
N ALA A 270 -4.02 10.36 5.44
CA ALA A 270 -4.29 10.54 4.03
C ALA A 270 -4.63 9.23 3.32
N ILE A 271 -5.41 9.33 2.24
CA ILE A 271 -5.65 8.22 1.32
C ILE A 271 -5.22 8.57 -0.11
N ALA A 272 -4.73 7.55 -0.83
CA ALA A 272 -4.39 7.65 -2.24
C ALA A 272 -5.28 6.69 -3.07
N PRO A 273 -6.48 7.13 -3.51
CA PRO A 273 -7.35 6.30 -4.36
C PRO A 273 -6.67 6.00 -5.68
N MET A 274 -6.58 4.72 -6.06
CA MET A 274 -5.88 4.23 -7.26
C MET A 274 -6.70 4.48 -8.54
N LEU A 275 -6.93 5.75 -8.92
CA LEU A 275 -7.78 6.15 -10.04
C LEU A 275 -7.19 5.86 -11.43
N TYR A 276 -6.47 4.75 -11.54
CA TYR A 276 -5.79 4.31 -12.76
C TYR A 276 -6.08 2.85 -13.13
N THR A 277 -7.10 2.26 -12.52
CA THR A 277 -7.57 0.92 -12.89
C THR A 277 -8.29 0.93 -14.26
N VAL A 278 -8.53 -0.24 -14.82
CA VAL A 278 -9.20 -0.41 -16.12
C VAL A 278 -10.54 0.34 -16.18
N SER A 279 -11.27 0.39 -15.06
CA SER A 279 -12.57 1.08 -14.97
C SER A 279 -12.47 2.62 -14.91
N THR A 280 -11.28 3.19 -14.73
CA THR A 280 -11.10 4.64 -14.52
C THR A 280 -10.06 5.29 -15.43
N LYS A 281 -9.02 4.55 -15.84
CA LYS A 281 -7.88 5.07 -16.62
C LYS A 281 -8.30 5.83 -17.88
N ASP A 282 -9.24 5.29 -18.65
CA ASP A 282 -9.67 5.84 -19.93
C ASP A 282 -10.98 6.64 -19.86
N TYR A 283 -11.49 6.89 -18.65
CA TYR A 283 -12.77 7.59 -18.41
C TYR A 283 -12.53 8.86 -17.55
N PRO A 284 -12.18 10.01 -18.17
CA PRO A 284 -11.89 11.24 -17.43
C PRO A 284 -13.09 11.74 -16.60
N ASP A 285 -14.32 11.53 -17.08
CA ASP A 285 -15.53 11.91 -16.34
C ASP A 285 -15.68 11.08 -15.06
N ARG A 286 -15.34 9.78 -15.09
CA ARG A 286 -15.32 8.93 -13.89
C ARG A 286 -14.24 9.39 -12.92
N PHE A 287 -13.07 9.81 -13.43
CA PHE A 287 -12.00 10.35 -12.60
C PHE A 287 -12.47 11.58 -11.81
N ASP A 288 -13.11 12.56 -12.46
CA ASP A 288 -13.65 13.75 -11.78
C ASP A 288 -14.68 13.40 -10.71
N VAL A 289 -15.65 12.53 -11.05
CA VAL A 289 -16.70 12.07 -10.12
C VAL A 289 -16.07 11.42 -8.88
N LEU A 290 -15.12 10.51 -9.05
CA LEU A 290 -14.50 9.77 -7.96
C LEU A 290 -13.61 10.67 -7.08
N VAL A 291 -12.84 11.57 -7.67
CA VAL A 291 -12.06 12.54 -6.87
C VAL A 291 -12.98 13.38 -5.99
N ARG A 292 -14.10 13.88 -6.54
CA ARG A 292 -15.07 14.66 -5.76
C ARG A 292 -15.76 13.85 -4.68
N ASP A 293 -16.06 12.59 -4.95
CA ASP A 293 -16.61 11.69 -3.93
C ASP A 293 -15.66 11.53 -2.75
N PHE A 294 -14.38 11.21 -3.00
CA PHE A 294 -13.39 11.08 -1.93
C PHE A 294 -13.14 12.38 -1.18
N VAL A 295 -12.99 13.50 -1.90
CA VAL A 295 -12.72 14.81 -1.28
C VAL A 295 -13.91 15.28 -0.43
N SER A 296 -15.15 15.08 -0.89
CA SER A 296 -16.34 15.49 -0.13
C SER A 296 -16.57 14.66 1.13
N ASN A 297 -15.97 13.46 1.21
CA ASN A 297 -16.02 12.55 2.36
C ASN A 297 -14.72 12.47 3.15
N ALA A 298 -13.78 13.39 2.95
CA ALA A 298 -12.44 13.34 3.53
C ALA A 298 -12.37 13.61 5.04
N ASN A 299 -13.40 14.22 5.64
CA ASN A 299 -13.43 14.56 7.08
C ASN A 299 -12.13 15.28 7.54
N GLU A 300 -11.73 16.32 6.82
CA GLU A 300 -10.49 17.09 7.06
C GLU A 300 -9.17 16.31 6.85
N ARG A 301 -9.22 15.05 6.48
CA ARG A 301 -8.03 14.25 6.11
C ARG A 301 -7.61 14.53 4.67
N HIS A 302 -6.37 14.20 4.34
CA HIS A 302 -5.86 14.42 3.00
C HIS A 302 -6.34 13.36 2.00
N VAL A 303 -6.66 13.81 0.79
CA VAL A 303 -6.94 12.95 -0.37
C VAL A 303 -5.95 13.28 -1.48
N CYS A 304 -5.16 12.28 -1.89
CA CYS A 304 -4.16 12.38 -2.94
C CYS A 304 -4.48 11.38 -4.07
N PRO A 305 -5.35 11.71 -5.03
CA PRO A 305 -5.75 10.79 -6.09
C PRO A 305 -4.54 10.23 -6.84
N GLY A 306 -4.52 8.92 -7.03
CA GLY A 306 -3.53 8.22 -7.83
C GLY A 306 -3.78 8.42 -9.31
N ILE A 307 -2.75 8.84 -10.05
CA ILE A 307 -2.76 9.06 -11.50
C ILE A 307 -1.67 8.19 -12.12
N THR A 308 -2.01 7.38 -13.13
CA THR A 308 -0.96 6.65 -13.86
C THR A 308 -0.17 7.57 -14.77
N ALA A 309 1.14 7.33 -14.87
CA ALA A 309 1.97 7.92 -15.92
C ALA A 309 1.96 7.11 -17.24
N ASP A 310 1.22 6.00 -17.32
CA ASP A 310 1.14 5.16 -18.53
C ASP A 310 0.12 5.71 -19.54
N TYR A 311 0.40 6.91 -20.03
CA TYR A 311 -0.29 7.53 -21.15
C TYR A 311 0.72 7.90 -22.24
N ASP A 312 0.29 7.82 -23.48
CA ASP A 312 1.04 8.22 -24.67
C ASP A 312 1.10 9.75 -24.89
N SER A 313 0.38 10.53 -24.06
CA SER A 313 0.38 11.99 -24.04
C SER A 313 0.35 12.51 -22.62
N PHE A 314 1.26 13.43 -22.30
CA PHE A 314 1.33 14.10 -21.01
C PHE A 314 0.09 14.95 -20.71
N ASP A 315 -0.60 15.47 -21.73
CA ASP A 315 -1.83 16.23 -21.55
C ASP A 315 -2.90 15.45 -20.77
N ARG A 316 -2.91 14.12 -20.90
CA ARG A 316 -3.83 13.25 -20.16
C ARG A 316 -3.50 13.21 -18.66
N ILE A 317 -2.23 13.27 -18.30
CA ILE A 317 -1.78 13.37 -16.90
C ILE A 317 -2.10 14.77 -16.37
N TRP A 318 -1.73 15.81 -17.12
CA TRP A 318 -1.97 17.20 -16.74
C TRP A 318 -3.44 17.48 -16.49
N SER A 319 -4.32 17.05 -17.42
CA SER A 319 -5.77 17.18 -17.25
C SER A 319 -6.27 16.58 -15.92
N ARG A 320 -5.75 15.42 -15.51
CA ARG A 320 -6.15 14.79 -14.23
C ARG A 320 -5.60 15.53 -13.02
N ILE A 321 -4.40 16.07 -13.11
CA ILE A 321 -3.85 16.94 -12.07
C ILE A 321 -4.74 18.18 -11.88
N GLU A 322 -5.18 18.80 -12.98
CA GLU A 322 -6.08 19.95 -12.92
C GLU A 322 -7.46 19.60 -12.33
N ILE A 323 -8.02 18.44 -12.72
CA ILE A 323 -9.27 17.93 -12.12
C ILE A 323 -9.11 17.74 -10.61
N ALA A 324 -8.02 17.10 -10.17
CA ALA A 324 -7.75 16.87 -8.76
C ALA A 324 -7.65 18.20 -7.98
N ARG A 325 -6.92 19.16 -8.50
CA ARG A 325 -6.80 20.51 -7.92
C ARG A 325 -8.14 21.23 -7.83
N GLN A 326 -8.93 21.21 -8.91
CA GLN A 326 -10.26 21.84 -8.95
C GLN A 326 -11.28 21.17 -8.01
N ALA A 327 -11.13 19.89 -7.75
CA ALA A 327 -11.94 19.16 -6.79
C ALA A 327 -11.53 19.44 -5.33
N GLY A 328 -10.39 20.10 -5.09
CA GLY A 328 -9.89 20.41 -3.75
C GLY A 328 -9.07 19.27 -3.11
N ALA A 329 -8.52 18.36 -3.91
CA ALA A 329 -7.59 17.35 -3.42
C ALA A 329 -6.33 17.99 -2.82
N SER A 330 -5.80 17.42 -1.75
CA SER A 330 -4.62 17.94 -1.04
C SER A 330 -3.31 17.74 -1.82
N GLY A 331 -3.30 16.83 -2.76
CA GLY A 331 -2.18 16.51 -3.62
C GLY A 331 -2.58 15.50 -4.70
N GLN A 332 -1.61 14.89 -5.34
CA GLN A 332 -1.79 13.76 -6.24
C GLN A 332 -0.59 12.80 -6.17
N ALA A 333 -0.83 11.50 -6.31
CA ALA A 333 0.21 10.48 -6.36
C ALA A 333 0.37 9.98 -7.80
N ILE A 334 1.58 10.10 -8.37
CA ILE A 334 1.85 9.65 -9.75
C ILE A 334 2.43 8.22 -9.72
N PHE A 335 1.72 7.30 -10.33
CA PHE A 335 2.15 5.91 -10.45
C PHE A 335 2.61 5.63 -11.89
N SER A 336 3.85 5.33 -12.13
CA SER A 336 4.97 5.11 -11.22
C SER A 336 6.26 5.73 -11.77
N TYR A 337 7.35 5.67 -11.00
CA TYR A 337 8.68 6.12 -11.44
C TYR A 337 9.08 5.50 -12.79
N SER A 338 9.00 4.17 -12.91
CA SER A 338 9.31 3.46 -14.16
C SER A 338 8.45 3.91 -15.35
N LEU A 339 7.18 4.30 -15.11
CA LEU A 339 6.29 4.80 -16.16
C LEU A 339 6.63 6.23 -16.56
N ILE A 340 7.05 7.09 -15.63
CA ILE A 340 7.54 8.43 -15.95
C ILE A 340 8.82 8.31 -16.79
N ASN A 341 9.75 7.43 -16.40
CA ASN A 341 10.97 7.15 -17.15
C ASN A 341 10.69 6.59 -18.55
N LYS A 342 9.76 5.63 -18.66
CA LYS A 342 9.35 5.03 -19.94
C LYS A 342 8.95 6.08 -20.99
N TRP A 343 8.24 7.12 -20.55
CA TRP A 343 7.73 8.17 -21.42
C TRP A 343 8.60 9.43 -21.43
N GLY A 344 9.55 9.56 -20.50
CA GLY A 344 10.46 10.71 -20.38
C GLY A 344 9.79 11.99 -19.90
N TYR A 345 8.75 11.91 -19.06
CA TYR A 345 7.89 13.06 -18.68
C TYR A 345 8.44 13.96 -17.58
N TRP A 346 9.70 13.85 -17.21
CA TRP A 346 10.28 14.67 -16.12
C TRP A 346 10.27 16.16 -16.41
N ASP A 347 10.63 16.55 -17.65
CA ASP A 347 10.61 17.95 -18.09
C ASP A 347 9.18 18.50 -18.17
N GLU A 348 8.22 17.69 -18.60
CA GLU A 348 6.82 18.07 -18.68
C GLU A 348 6.22 18.32 -17.28
N PHE A 349 6.55 17.51 -16.28
CA PHE A 349 6.16 17.80 -14.90
C PHE A 349 6.78 19.10 -14.42
N ARG A 350 8.12 19.26 -14.55
CA ARG A 350 8.86 20.42 -14.09
C ARG A 350 8.40 21.71 -14.72
N ASN A 351 8.19 21.73 -16.03
CA ASN A 351 7.84 22.95 -16.77
C ASN A 351 6.32 23.18 -16.88
N GLY A 352 5.52 22.22 -16.44
CA GLY A 352 4.07 22.20 -16.51
C GLY A 352 3.41 22.28 -15.13
N PRO A 353 2.68 21.24 -14.70
CA PRO A 353 1.87 21.30 -13.50
C PRO A 353 2.68 21.47 -12.20
N TYR A 354 3.97 21.14 -12.21
CA TYR A 354 4.86 21.29 -11.04
C TYR A 354 5.92 22.40 -11.24
N ALA A 355 5.68 23.34 -12.13
CA ALA A 355 6.62 24.46 -12.37
C ALA A 355 6.87 25.32 -11.11
N ILE A 356 5.94 25.33 -10.17
CA ILE A 356 6.07 25.98 -8.87
C ILE A 356 6.13 24.87 -7.81
N PRO A 357 7.26 24.74 -7.07
CA PRO A 357 7.34 23.80 -5.96
C PRO A 357 6.24 24.06 -4.92
N ALA A 358 5.75 23.00 -4.31
CA ALA A 358 4.74 23.05 -3.26
C ALA A 358 5.24 22.33 -2.01
N ASP A 359 4.91 22.87 -0.85
CA ASP A 359 5.16 22.20 0.42
C ASP A 359 4.20 21.02 0.60
N VAL A 360 4.60 20.04 1.42
CA VAL A 360 3.69 18.98 1.87
C VAL A 360 2.61 19.59 2.75
N PRO A 361 1.33 19.24 2.55
CA PRO A 361 0.25 19.83 3.33
C PRO A 361 0.38 19.46 4.82
N PRO A 362 0.20 20.42 5.74
CA PRO A 362 0.30 20.16 7.17
C PRO A 362 -0.83 19.25 7.67
N MET A 363 -0.61 18.56 8.78
CA MET A 363 -1.59 17.72 9.47
C MET A 363 -2.16 18.45 10.70
N PRO A 364 -3.12 19.37 10.54
CA PRO A 364 -3.61 20.20 11.66
C PRO A 364 -4.39 19.42 12.74
N TRP A 365 -4.68 18.16 12.51
CA TRP A 365 -5.34 17.24 13.44
C TRP A 365 -4.38 16.49 14.36
N LYS A 366 -3.06 16.62 14.18
CA LYS A 366 -2.01 16.03 15.04
C LYS A 366 -1.46 16.99 16.06
#